data_923d393a12d00511b84db1008a9de386
#
_entry.id   923d393a12d00511b84db1008a9de386
#
_cell.length_a   1.000
_cell.length_b   1.000
_cell.length_c   1.000
_cell.angle_alpha   90.00
_cell.angle_beta   90.00
_cell.angle_gamma   90.00
#
_symmetry.space_group_name_H-M   'P 1'
#
loop_
_entity.id
_entity.type
_entity.pdbx_description
1 polymer ?
#
loop_
_entity_poly.entity_id
_entity_poly.type
_entity_poly.pdbx_seq_one_letter_code
_entity_poly.pdbx_strand_id
1 'polypeptide(L)' 'MAQLSTKVKAYVEAAGKTVDFTSNVHLQDDSDGNGPYIKEWNIDGLAKPTDADL' A
#
# COMPACT_ATOMS: atom_id res chain seq x y z
N MET A 1 -5.49 15.69 2.14
CA MET A 1 -4.37 14.77 2.39
C MET A 1 -4.54 13.51 1.56
N ALA A 2 -3.45 12.92 1.10
CA ALA A 2 -3.53 11.71 0.31
C ALA A 2 -3.92 10.51 1.20
N GLN A 3 -4.76 9.64 0.66
CA GLN A 3 -5.13 8.42 1.35
C GLN A 3 -4.01 7.39 1.21
N LEU A 4 -4.01 6.38 2.08
CA LEU A 4 -3.00 5.32 2.03
C LEU A 4 -2.99 4.63 0.67
N SER A 5 -4.17 4.33 0.11
CA SER A 5 -4.26 3.70 -1.19
C SER A 5 -3.58 4.53 -2.29
N THR A 6 -3.78 5.85 -2.26
CA THR A 6 -3.13 6.74 -3.21
C THR A 6 -1.61 6.74 -3.04
N LYS A 7 -1.14 6.75 -1.80
CA LYS A 7 0.29 6.72 -1.50
C LYS A 7 0.93 5.41 -1.96
N VAL A 8 0.28 4.30 -1.68
CA VAL A 8 0.77 2.97 -2.08
C VAL A 8 0.81 2.87 -3.60
N LYS A 9 -0.22 3.34 -4.27
CA LYS A 9 -0.25 3.31 -5.73
C LYS A 9 0.91 4.12 -6.31
N ALA A 10 1.15 5.32 -5.80
CA ALA A 10 2.24 6.17 -6.26
C ALA A 10 3.60 5.49 -6.02
N TYR A 11 3.78 4.87 -4.86
CA TYR A 11 5.00 4.17 -4.53
C TYR A 11 5.26 3.02 -5.51
N VAL A 12 4.24 2.21 -5.77
CA VAL A 12 4.37 1.06 -6.66
C VAL A 12 4.63 1.49 -8.10
N GLU A 13 3.91 2.49 -8.57
CA GLU A 13 4.09 2.99 -9.94
C GLU A 13 5.45 3.64 -10.14
N ALA A 14 5.96 4.33 -9.13
CA ALA A 14 7.29 4.92 -9.18
C ALA A 14 8.38 3.84 -9.29
N ALA A 15 8.10 2.63 -8.81
CA ALA A 15 9.01 1.50 -8.92
C ALA A 15 8.84 0.75 -10.25
N GLY A 16 7.97 1.21 -11.14
CA GLY A 16 7.71 0.57 -12.42
C GLY A 16 6.81 -0.65 -12.33
N LYS A 17 6.05 -0.78 -11.24
CA LYS A 17 5.15 -1.91 -11.01
C LYS A 17 3.71 -1.45 -11.08
N THR A 18 2.79 -2.43 -11.05
CA THR A 18 1.34 -2.17 -11.01
C THR A 18 0.77 -2.70 -9.70
N VAL A 19 -0.07 -1.90 -9.05
CA VAL A 19 -0.73 -2.34 -7.83
C VAL A 19 -2.18 -2.71 -8.13
N ASP A 20 -2.64 -3.81 -7.52
CA ASP A 20 -4.04 -4.23 -7.59
C ASP A 20 -4.48 -4.52 -6.15
N PHE A 21 -5.32 -3.64 -5.61
CA PHE A 21 -5.75 -3.73 -4.22
C PHE A 21 -6.69 -4.91 -3.95
N THR A 22 -7.09 -5.63 -4.98
CA THR A 22 -7.91 -6.83 -4.82
C THR A 22 -7.12 -8.11 -5.04
N SER A 23 -5.86 -8.01 -5.45
CA SER A 23 -5.03 -9.15 -5.83
C SER A 23 -3.64 -9.10 -5.20
N ASN A 24 -2.86 -8.04 -5.49
CA ASN A 24 -1.47 -7.96 -5.05
C ASN A 24 -1.31 -7.39 -3.64
N VAL A 25 -2.13 -6.41 -3.31
CA VAL A 25 -2.00 -5.65 -2.06
C VAL A 25 -3.38 -5.52 -1.43
N HIS A 26 -3.47 -5.85 -0.15
CA HIS A 26 -4.70 -5.65 0.59
C HIS A 26 -4.48 -4.64 1.70
N LEU A 27 -5.35 -3.64 1.75
CA LEU A 27 -5.37 -2.65 2.81
C LEU A 27 -6.53 -2.93 3.73
N GLN A 28 -6.37 -2.63 5.01
CA GLN A 28 -7.43 -2.83 5.99
C GLN A 28 -7.46 -1.69 7.00
N ASP A 29 -8.65 -1.34 7.41
CA ASP A 29 -8.88 -0.36 8.47
C ASP A 29 -9.74 -1.01 9.55
N ASP A 30 -9.16 -1.21 10.71
CA ASP A 30 -9.86 -1.87 11.83
C ASP A 30 -10.70 -0.91 12.66
N SER A 31 -10.77 0.35 12.24
CA SER A 31 -11.55 1.40 12.94
C SER A 31 -11.08 1.61 14.39
N ASP A 32 -9.78 1.43 14.63
CA ASP A 32 -9.19 1.58 15.97
C ASP A 32 -8.57 2.97 16.17
N GLY A 33 -8.77 3.88 15.24
CA GLY A 33 -8.24 5.23 15.31
C GLY A 33 -6.86 5.39 14.69
N ASN A 34 -6.23 4.32 14.23
CA ASN A 34 -4.91 4.37 13.60
C ASN A 34 -4.97 4.50 12.08
N GLY A 35 -6.17 4.35 11.52
CA GLY A 35 -6.37 4.45 10.08
C GLY A 35 -6.00 3.17 9.35
N PRO A 36 -6.06 3.19 8.01
CA PRO A 36 -5.78 2.00 7.22
C PRO A 36 -4.31 1.60 7.25
N TYR A 37 -4.06 0.30 7.05
CA TYR A 37 -2.71 -0.23 6.97
C TYR A 37 -2.64 -1.32 5.89
N ILE A 38 -1.42 -1.69 5.50
CA ILE A 38 -1.22 -2.75 4.52
C ILE A 38 -1.32 -4.10 5.23
N LYS A 39 -2.36 -4.85 4.91
CA LYS A 39 -2.58 -6.18 5.49
C LYS A 39 -1.78 -7.26 4.76
N GLU A 40 -1.75 -7.20 3.43
CA GLU A 40 -1.01 -8.14 2.60
C GLU A 40 -0.22 -7.40 1.54
N TRP A 41 0.94 -7.95 1.20
CA TRP A 41 1.81 -7.39 0.18
C TRP A 41 2.42 -8.53 -0.64
N ASN A 42 2.05 -8.61 -1.91
CA ASN A 42 2.47 -9.69 -2.81
C ASN A 42 2.98 -9.14 -4.14
N ILE A 43 3.82 -8.12 -4.11
CA ILE A 43 4.43 -7.58 -5.32
C ILE A 43 5.85 -8.08 -5.44
N ASP A 44 6.11 -8.86 -6.49
CA ASP A 44 7.43 -9.42 -6.75
C ASP A 44 8.44 -8.31 -7.07
N GLY A 45 9.60 -8.40 -6.46
CA GLY A 45 10.69 -7.47 -6.73
C GLY A 45 10.53 -6.12 -6.05
N LEU A 46 9.51 -5.94 -5.22
CA LEU A 46 9.27 -4.68 -4.52
C LEU A 46 8.89 -4.98 -3.08
N ALA A 47 9.69 -4.48 -2.15
CA ALA A 47 9.44 -4.69 -0.73
C ALA A 47 8.27 -3.84 -0.24
N LYS A 48 7.57 -4.33 0.78
CA LYS A 48 6.50 -3.59 1.43
C LYS A 48 7.04 -2.27 1.98
N PRO A 49 6.40 -1.14 1.64
CA PRO A 49 6.86 0.15 2.15
C PRO A 49 6.54 0.30 3.63
N THR A 50 7.35 1.10 4.32
CA THR A 50 7.08 1.50 5.68
C THR A 50 6.37 2.85 5.68
N ASP A 51 5.90 3.29 6.85
CA ASP A 51 5.30 4.62 6.97
C ASP A 51 6.26 5.72 6.52
N ALA A 52 7.55 5.51 6.71
CA ALA A 52 8.57 6.48 6.30
C ALA A 52 8.72 6.55 4.78
N ASP A 53 8.33 5.51 4.06
CA ASP A 53 8.42 5.47 2.60
C ASP A 53 7.20 6.12 1.93
N LEU A 54 6.14 6.34 2.68
CA LEU A 54 4.87 6.86 2.13
C LEU A 54 4.57 8.30 2.49
#